data_ecef30bc9603f1457d61b2db84e81979
#
_entry.id   ecef30bc9603f1457d61b2db84e81979
#
_cell.length_a   1.000
_cell.length_b   1.000
_cell.length_c   1.000
_cell.angle_alpha   90.00
_cell.angle_beta   90.00
_cell.angle_gamma   90.00
#
_symmetry.space_group_name_H-M   'P 1'
#
loop_
_entity.id
_entity.type
_entity.pdbx_description
1 polymer ?
#
loop_
_entity_poly.entity_id
_entity_poly.type
_entity_poly.pdbx_seq_one_letter_code
_entity_poly.pdbx_strand_id
1 'polypeptide(L)'
;MTAITLSNINKRFGEKVLFRDYSLHIEAGEFVAIKGESGAGKTTLLNIIGLLETPDSGSVTLCGARSPSFSSRAAVHLRRHKLSYLFQNYGLVDTDTVEANMKLATRFGKAKGKAEKERIADALAQVGLSGYERRKVYTLSGGEQQRVALAKI
;
A
#
# COMPACT_ATOMS: atom_id res chain seq x y z
N MET A 1 20.08 -6.01 6.03
CA MET A 1 19.82 -5.63 4.60
C MET A 1 18.73 -4.55 4.62
N THR A 2 19.03 -3.38 4.12
CA THR A 2 18.14 -2.24 4.18
C THR A 2 16.92 -2.42 3.29
N ALA A 3 15.73 -2.24 3.87
CA ALA A 3 14.47 -2.28 3.14
C ALA A 3 14.12 -0.91 2.56
N ILE A 4 14.23 0.15 3.39
CA ILE A 4 13.82 1.51 3.02
C ILE A 4 14.86 2.51 3.48
N THR A 5 15.25 3.44 2.61
CA THR A 5 16.03 4.62 2.98
C THR A 5 15.38 5.86 2.39
N LEU A 6 15.07 6.82 3.24
CA LEU A 6 14.75 8.19 2.88
C LEU A 6 15.97 9.06 3.17
N SER A 7 16.39 9.89 2.22
CA SER A 7 17.55 10.76 2.39
C SER A 7 17.17 12.20 2.08
N ASN A 8 17.31 13.08 3.07
CA ASN A 8 17.09 14.54 2.98
C ASN A 8 15.76 14.90 2.33
N ILE A 9 14.68 14.23 2.75
CA ILE A 9 13.34 14.49 2.23
C ILE A 9 12.86 15.85 2.68
N ASN A 10 12.50 16.67 1.72
CA ASN A 10 11.79 17.92 1.92
C ASN A 10 10.39 17.81 1.33
N LYS A 11 9.39 18.27 2.06
CA LYS A 11 8.00 18.28 1.60
C LYS A 11 7.22 19.43 2.23
N ARG A 12 6.52 20.18 1.39
CA ARG A 12 5.59 21.23 1.82
C ARG A 12 4.27 21.16 1.04
N PHE A 13 3.23 21.72 1.61
CA PHE A 13 1.96 21.99 0.95
C PHE A 13 1.61 23.48 1.14
N GLY A 14 1.71 24.25 0.08
CA GLY A 14 1.65 25.71 0.16
C GLY A 14 2.74 26.24 1.09
N GLU A 15 2.35 26.99 2.12
CA GLU A 15 3.28 27.53 3.13
C GLU A 15 3.64 26.54 4.25
N LYS A 16 2.85 25.46 4.40
CA LYS A 16 3.08 24.47 5.46
C LYS A 16 4.21 23.51 5.09
N VAL A 17 5.33 23.61 5.82
CA VAL A 17 6.44 22.66 5.73
C VAL A 17 6.11 21.44 6.59
N LEU A 18 6.09 20.25 5.98
CA LEU A 18 5.91 18.98 6.69
C LEU A 18 7.25 18.32 7.05
N PHE A 19 8.17 18.30 6.10
CA PHE A 19 9.50 17.70 6.30
C PHE A 19 10.58 18.67 5.82
N ARG A 20 11.64 18.77 6.63
CA ARG A 20 12.86 19.52 6.30
C ARG A 20 14.05 18.60 6.56
N ASP A 21 14.77 18.25 5.49
CA ASP A 21 15.94 17.37 5.52
C ASP A 21 15.71 16.06 6.29
N TYR A 22 14.49 15.54 6.21
CA TYR A 22 14.08 14.34 6.95
C TYR A 22 14.72 13.10 6.34
N SER A 23 15.36 12.31 7.20
CA SER A 23 15.99 11.04 6.81
C SER A 23 15.48 9.90 7.69
N LEU A 24 15.26 8.74 7.09
CA LEU A 24 14.77 7.55 7.77
C LEU A 24 15.42 6.31 7.14
N HIS A 25 15.77 5.37 7.99
CA HIS A 25 16.34 4.09 7.57
C HIS A 25 15.58 2.95 8.25
N ILE A 26 15.14 1.97 7.49
CA ILE A 26 14.42 0.79 7.98
C ILE A 26 15.08 -0.47 7.41
N GLU A 27 15.47 -1.39 8.29
CA GLU A 27 16.03 -2.68 7.92
C GLU A 27 14.93 -3.68 7.51
N ALA A 28 15.32 -4.70 6.76
CA ALA A 28 14.44 -5.80 6.41
C ALA A 28 14.03 -6.58 7.66
N GLY A 29 12.72 -6.84 7.79
CA GLY A 29 12.14 -7.55 8.94
C GLY A 29 11.77 -6.64 10.12
N GLU A 30 12.06 -5.34 10.07
CA GLU A 30 11.62 -4.42 11.11
C GLU A 30 10.11 -4.14 11.04
N PHE A 31 9.50 -4.02 12.22
CA PHE A 31 8.18 -3.45 12.43
C PHE A 31 8.31 -2.02 12.96
N VAL A 32 7.91 -1.04 12.17
CA VAL A 32 8.06 0.39 12.50
C VAL A 32 6.71 1.04 12.72
N ALA A 33 6.52 1.70 13.87
CA ALA A 33 5.35 2.50 14.17
C ALA A 33 5.66 4.00 14.02
N ILE A 34 4.91 4.71 13.18
CA ILE A 34 5.01 6.15 13.00
C ILE A 34 3.98 6.83 13.90
N LYS A 35 4.44 7.61 14.89
CA LYS A 35 3.61 8.35 15.85
C LYS A 35 3.74 9.86 15.64
N GLY A 36 2.74 10.60 16.05
CA GLY A 36 2.74 12.07 16.00
C GLY A 36 1.31 12.62 15.98
N GLU A 37 1.17 13.92 16.17
CA GLU A 37 -0.11 14.63 16.19
C GLU A 37 -0.85 14.53 14.84
N SER A 38 -2.15 14.86 14.85
CA SER A 38 -2.92 14.99 13.61
C SER A 38 -2.34 16.10 12.74
N GLY A 39 -2.19 15.83 11.44
CA GLY A 39 -1.58 16.80 10.51
C GLY A 39 -0.05 16.90 10.55
N ALA A 40 0.65 16.06 11.33
CA ALA A 40 2.13 16.02 11.38
C ALA A 40 2.78 15.40 10.11
N GLY A 41 1.99 14.99 9.12
CA GLY A 41 2.53 14.45 7.87
C GLY A 41 2.70 12.92 7.83
N LYS A 42 2.21 12.16 8.83
CA LYS A 42 2.36 10.69 8.86
C LYS A 42 1.89 10.00 7.58
N THR A 43 0.69 10.35 7.11
CA THR A 43 0.13 9.80 5.87
C THR A 43 0.97 10.22 4.66
N THR A 44 1.46 11.46 4.63
CA THR A 44 2.35 11.94 3.57
C THR A 44 3.67 11.17 3.56
N LEU A 45 4.24 10.87 4.72
CA LEU A 45 5.44 10.04 4.84
C LEU A 45 5.20 8.63 4.29
N LEU A 46 4.09 7.99 4.69
CA LEU A 46 3.71 6.68 4.17
C LEU A 46 3.46 6.71 2.65
N ASN A 47 2.84 7.78 2.13
CA ASN A 47 2.64 7.95 0.70
C ASN A 47 3.97 8.11 -0.05
N ILE A 48 4.94 8.84 0.52
CA ILE A 48 6.28 8.97 -0.06
C ILE A 48 6.99 7.60 -0.09
N ILE A 49 6.95 6.85 1.01
CA ILE A 49 7.48 5.48 1.09
C ILE A 49 6.78 4.56 0.09
N GLY A 50 5.45 4.66 -0.02
CA GLY A 50 4.62 3.88 -0.94
C GLY A 50 4.75 4.29 -2.41
N LEU A 51 5.57 5.30 -2.72
CA LEU A 51 5.70 5.88 -4.06
C LEU A 51 4.37 6.41 -4.63
N LEU A 52 3.50 6.93 -3.77
CA LEU A 52 2.21 7.53 -4.11
C LEU A 52 2.27 9.06 -4.08
N GLU A 53 3.26 9.64 -3.40
CA GLU A 53 3.48 11.07 -3.26
C GLU A 53 4.95 11.39 -3.53
N THR A 54 5.20 12.46 -4.31
CA THR A 54 6.56 12.91 -4.63
C THR A 54 7.07 13.88 -3.57
N PRO A 55 8.24 13.69 -2.98
CA PRO A 55 8.86 14.73 -2.17
C PRO A 55 9.29 15.91 -3.07
N ASP A 56 9.41 17.10 -2.49
CA ASP A 56 9.89 18.28 -3.21
C ASP A 56 11.38 18.18 -3.51
N SER A 57 12.14 17.55 -2.60
CA SER A 57 13.55 17.15 -2.81
C SER A 57 13.93 15.96 -1.93
N GLY A 58 15.12 15.43 -2.14
CA GLY A 58 15.60 14.23 -1.47
C GLY A 58 15.47 12.98 -2.33
N SER A 59 15.67 11.81 -1.74
CA SER A 59 15.59 10.55 -2.46
C SER A 59 15.00 9.43 -1.62
N VAL A 60 14.32 8.50 -2.30
CA VAL A 60 13.76 7.27 -1.73
C VAL A 60 14.48 6.08 -2.34
N THR A 61 15.00 5.19 -1.51
CA THR A 61 15.58 3.91 -1.94
C THR A 61 14.78 2.78 -1.29
N LEU A 62 14.33 1.83 -2.10
CA LEU A 62 13.52 0.68 -1.67
C LEU A 62 14.19 -0.61 -2.14
N CYS A 63 14.49 -1.51 -1.21
CA CYS A 63 15.14 -2.79 -1.49
C CYS A 63 16.38 -2.63 -2.39
N GLY A 64 17.22 -1.62 -2.13
CA GLY A 64 18.42 -1.30 -2.90
C GLY A 64 18.19 -0.56 -4.23
N ALA A 65 16.93 -0.39 -4.66
CA ALA A 65 16.60 0.35 -5.86
C ALA A 65 16.27 1.81 -5.53
N ARG A 66 17.06 2.76 -6.00
CA ARG A 66 16.73 4.18 -5.90
C ARG A 66 15.53 4.48 -6.81
N SER A 67 14.46 5.02 -6.24
CA SER A 67 13.31 5.41 -7.03
C SER A 67 13.59 6.73 -7.77
N PRO A 68 13.69 6.71 -9.09
CA PRO A 68 14.08 7.92 -9.83
C PRO A 68 12.94 8.93 -9.90
N SER A 69 11.78 8.50 -10.31
CA SER A 69 10.56 9.32 -10.46
C SER A 69 9.35 8.46 -10.12
N PHE A 70 8.37 9.03 -9.44
CA PHE A 70 7.16 8.32 -8.99
C PHE A 70 6.29 7.83 -10.16
N SER A 71 6.36 8.49 -11.31
CA SER A 71 5.69 8.09 -12.56
C SER A 71 6.52 7.14 -13.41
N SER A 72 7.78 6.84 -13.03
CA SER A 72 8.66 6.00 -13.82
C SER A 72 8.21 4.54 -13.89
N ARG A 73 8.65 3.83 -14.93
CA ARG A 73 8.44 2.37 -15.04
C ARG A 73 9.02 1.61 -13.85
N ALA A 74 10.16 2.07 -13.31
CA ALA A 74 10.78 1.50 -12.13
C ALA A 74 9.89 1.63 -10.89
N ALA A 75 9.30 2.80 -10.63
CA ALA A 75 8.36 3.00 -9.52
C ALA A 75 7.10 2.14 -9.68
N VAL A 76 6.55 2.03 -10.90
CA VAL A 76 5.43 1.13 -11.20
C VAL A 76 5.79 -0.32 -10.89
N HIS A 77 6.99 -0.77 -11.26
CA HIS A 77 7.46 -2.13 -10.96
C HIS A 77 7.57 -2.38 -9.44
N LEU A 78 8.14 -1.44 -8.69
CA LEU A 78 8.25 -1.54 -7.23
C LEU A 78 6.87 -1.64 -6.57
N ARG A 79 5.92 -0.77 -6.95
CA ARG A 79 4.53 -0.83 -6.42
C ARG A 79 3.82 -2.14 -6.76
N ARG A 80 4.12 -2.77 -7.89
CA ARG A 80 3.48 -4.03 -8.30
C ARG A 80 4.08 -5.27 -7.61
N HIS A 81 5.36 -5.24 -7.24
CA HIS A 81 6.08 -6.46 -6.88
C HIS A 81 6.79 -6.42 -5.53
N LYS A 82 6.95 -5.23 -4.93
CA LYS A 82 7.75 -5.04 -3.72
C LYS A 82 7.03 -4.29 -2.61
N LEU A 83 5.95 -3.58 -2.93
CA LEU A 83 5.19 -2.79 -1.97
C LEU A 83 3.75 -3.25 -1.92
N SER A 84 3.23 -3.34 -0.72
CA SER A 84 1.79 -3.41 -0.48
C SER A 84 1.37 -2.19 0.33
N TYR A 85 0.24 -1.60 0.01
CA TYR A 85 -0.24 -0.39 0.67
C TYR A 85 -1.70 -0.59 1.10
N LEU A 86 -1.93 -0.55 2.41
CA LEU A 86 -3.28 -0.57 2.98
C LEU A 86 -3.75 0.86 3.23
N PHE A 87 -4.73 1.31 2.48
CA PHE A 87 -5.32 2.64 2.63
C PHE A 87 -6.20 2.74 3.88
N GLN A 88 -6.26 3.92 4.47
CA GLN A 88 -7.13 4.17 5.64
C GLN A 88 -8.62 3.96 5.31
N ASN A 89 -9.05 4.22 4.09
CA ASN A 89 -10.39 3.97 3.56
C ASN A 89 -10.51 2.60 2.86
N TYR A 90 -9.61 1.66 3.19
CA TYR A 90 -9.55 0.29 2.67
C TYR A 90 -9.25 0.16 1.16
N GLY A 91 -9.46 1.19 0.34
CA GLY A 91 -9.22 1.16 -1.10
C GLY A 91 -10.06 0.09 -1.82
N LEU A 92 -11.28 -0.13 -1.37
CA LEU A 92 -12.25 -1.03 -1.97
C LEU A 92 -13.24 -0.27 -2.83
N VAL A 93 -13.76 -0.92 -3.86
CA VAL A 93 -14.87 -0.42 -4.68
C VAL A 93 -16.16 -0.94 -4.06
N ASP A 94 -16.90 -0.08 -3.39
CA ASP A 94 -18.06 -0.43 -2.55
C ASP A 94 -19.17 -1.13 -3.33
N THR A 95 -19.42 -0.70 -4.56
CA THR A 95 -20.46 -1.25 -5.44
C THR A 95 -20.11 -2.60 -6.05
N ASP A 96 -18.86 -3.02 -5.93
CA ASP A 96 -18.38 -4.28 -6.47
C ASP A 96 -18.47 -5.42 -5.45
N THR A 97 -18.32 -6.64 -5.93
CA THR A 97 -18.18 -7.82 -5.07
C THR A 97 -16.80 -7.88 -4.43
N VAL A 98 -16.68 -8.66 -3.35
CA VAL A 98 -15.40 -8.98 -2.74
C VAL A 98 -14.46 -9.62 -3.77
N GLU A 99 -14.94 -10.60 -4.53
CA GLU A 99 -14.14 -11.25 -5.60
C GLU A 99 -13.65 -10.24 -6.65
N ALA A 100 -14.49 -9.31 -7.09
CA ALA A 100 -14.09 -8.29 -8.06
C ALA A 100 -12.98 -7.38 -7.50
N ASN A 101 -13.10 -6.98 -6.23
CA ASN A 101 -12.07 -6.21 -5.54
C ASN A 101 -10.75 -7.00 -5.40
N MET A 102 -10.80 -8.29 -5.07
CA MET A 102 -9.62 -9.16 -4.98
C MET A 102 -8.94 -9.33 -6.34
N LYS A 103 -9.70 -9.45 -7.42
CA LYS A 103 -9.17 -9.54 -8.79
C LYS A 103 -8.39 -8.31 -9.23
N LEU A 104 -8.62 -7.14 -8.65
CA LEU A 104 -7.79 -5.97 -8.91
C LEU A 104 -6.33 -6.19 -8.49
N ALA A 105 -6.10 -6.88 -7.37
CA ALA A 105 -4.76 -7.20 -6.89
C ALA A 105 -4.10 -8.29 -7.73
N THR A 106 -4.86 -9.30 -8.18
CA THR A 106 -4.32 -10.41 -8.98
C THR A 106 -4.15 -10.07 -10.47
N ARG A 107 -4.62 -8.90 -10.91
CA ARG A 107 -4.65 -8.49 -12.33
C ARG A 107 -3.32 -8.66 -13.06
N PHE A 108 -2.22 -8.38 -12.37
CA PHE A 108 -0.87 -8.47 -12.93
C PHE A 108 -0.14 -9.76 -12.53
N GLY A 109 -0.80 -10.65 -11.78
CA GLY A 109 -0.28 -11.95 -11.39
C GLY A 109 -0.33 -12.97 -12.53
N LYS A 110 0.38 -14.09 -12.34
CA LYS A 110 0.42 -15.20 -13.29
C LYS A 110 -0.82 -16.12 -13.20
N ALA A 111 -1.43 -16.20 -12.01
CA ALA A 111 -2.62 -17.05 -11.81
C ALA A 111 -3.83 -16.46 -12.52
N LYS A 112 -4.55 -17.29 -13.29
CA LYS A 112 -5.78 -16.94 -14.01
C LYS A 112 -6.81 -18.05 -13.86
N GLY A 113 -8.08 -17.71 -14.10
CA GLY A 113 -9.17 -18.69 -14.13
C GLY A 113 -9.36 -19.39 -12.78
N LYS A 114 -9.28 -20.72 -12.76
CA LYS A 114 -9.51 -21.54 -11.56
C LYS A 114 -8.45 -21.26 -10.47
N ALA A 115 -7.19 -21.21 -10.84
CA ALA A 115 -6.10 -20.93 -9.91
C ALA A 115 -6.20 -19.53 -9.27
N GLU A 116 -6.72 -18.53 -9.98
CA GLU A 116 -6.97 -17.21 -9.42
C GLU A 116 -8.10 -17.25 -8.37
N LYS A 117 -9.19 -17.97 -8.66
CA LYS A 117 -10.31 -18.15 -7.72
C LYS A 117 -9.89 -18.87 -6.44
N GLU A 118 -9.09 -19.94 -6.56
CA GLU A 118 -8.55 -20.68 -5.42
C GLU A 118 -7.70 -19.77 -4.55
N ARG A 119 -6.78 -19.00 -5.13
CA ARG A 119 -5.97 -18.03 -4.37
C ARG A 119 -6.80 -16.96 -3.65
N ILE A 120 -7.87 -16.47 -4.29
CA ILE A 120 -8.79 -15.52 -3.66
C ILE A 120 -9.51 -16.16 -2.49
N ALA A 121 -10.03 -17.38 -2.65
CA ALA A 121 -10.69 -18.11 -1.58
C ALA A 121 -9.76 -18.38 -0.39
N ASP A 122 -8.51 -18.80 -0.66
CA ASP A 122 -7.49 -19.03 0.37
C ASP A 122 -7.16 -17.74 1.14
N ALA A 123 -6.97 -16.62 0.43
CA ALA A 123 -6.69 -15.33 1.06
C ALA A 123 -7.86 -14.86 1.95
N LEU A 124 -9.10 -15.04 1.50
CA LEU A 124 -10.29 -14.73 2.30
C LEU A 124 -10.43 -15.66 3.50
N ALA A 125 -10.11 -16.94 3.37
CA ALA A 125 -10.12 -17.89 4.46
C ALA A 125 -9.12 -17.49 5.56
N GLN A 126 -7.90 -17.03 5.20
CA GLN A 126 -6.89 -16.58 6.16
C GLN A 126 -7.36 -15.42 7.05
N VAL A 127 -8.29 -14.61 6.57
CA VAL A 127 -8.86 -13.48 7.33
C VAL A 127 -10.25 -13.80 7.91
N GLY A 128 -10.69 -15.06 7.86
CA GLY A 128 -11.98 -15.52 8.41
C GLY A 128 -13.19 -15.07 7.60
N LEU A 129 -13.06 -14.92 6.28
CA LEU A 129 -14.12 -14.48 5.36
C LEU A 129 -14.41 -15.51 4.25
N SER A 130 -14.29 -16.81 4.56
CA SER A 130 -14.66 -17.86 3.60
C SER A 130 -16.09 -17.72 3.12
N GLY A 131 -16.32 -17.82 1.80
CA GLY A 131 -17.65 -17.73 1.20
C GLY A 131 -18.17 -16.30 0.99
N TYR A 132 -17.34 -15.28 1.21
CA TYR A 132 -17.73 -13.88 1.02
C TYR A 132 -17.55 -13.37 -0.42
N GLU A 133 -17.03 -14.15 -1.32
CA GLU A 133 -16.60 -13.77 -2.68
C GLU A 133 -17.68 -13.00 -3.43
N ARG A 134 -18.95 -13.43 -3.31
CA ARG A 134 -20.11 -12.85 -4.03
C ARG A 134 -20.78 -11.69 -3.31
N ARG A 135 -20.42 -11.42 -2.04
CA ARG A 135 -20.98 -10.31 -1.29
C ARG A 135 -20.55 -8.97 -1.87
N LYS A 136 -21.45 -8.00 -1.88
CA LYS A 136 -21.11 -6.61 -2.21
C LYS A 136 -20.41 -5.95 -1.03
N VAL A 137 -19.36 -5.15 -1.30
CA VAL A 137 -18.55 -4.53 -0.25
C VAL A 137 -19.39 -3.65 0.67
N TYR A 138 -20.35 -2.88 0.14
CA TYR A 138 -21.22 -2.02 0.95
C TYR A 138 -22.11 -2.79 1.94
N THR A 139 -22.28 -4.11 1.78
CA THR A 139 -23.06 -4.94 2.73
C THR A 139 -22.21 -5.44 3.91
N LEU A 140 -20.93 -5.19 3.90
CA LEU A 140 -19.97 -5.63 4.91
C LEU A 140 -19.85 -4.60 6.03
N SER A 141 -19.66 -5.07 7.25
CA SER A 141 -19.24 -4.21 8.36
C SER A 141 -17.85 -3.62 8.11
N GLY A 142 -17.50 -2.50 8.78
CA GLY A 142 -16.19 -1.88 8.64
C GLY A 142 -15.03 -2.84 8.94
N GLY A 143 -15.19 -3.71 9.96
CA GLY A 143 -14.19 -4.73 10.27
C GLY A 143 -14.05 -5.82 9.20
N GLU A 144 -15.15 -6.20 8.54
CA GLU A 144 -15.10 -7.14 7.41
C GLU A 144 -14.45 -6.47 6.18
N GLN A 145 -14.76 -5.20 5.89
CA GLN A 145 -14.10 -4.44 4.83
C GLN A 145 -12.60 -4.32 5.06
N GLN A 146 -12.18 -4.05 6.29
CA GLN A 146 -10.77 -4.02 6.67
C GLN A 146 -10.08 -5.36 6.42
N ARG A 147 -10.72 -6.48 6.78
CA ARG A 147 -10.18 -7.82 6.52
C ARG A 147 -10.13 -8.15 5.03
N VAL A 148 -11.13 -7.75 4.23
CA VAL A 148 -11.05 -7.86 2.76
C VAL A 148 -9.86 -7.07 2.21
N ALA A 149 -9.66 -5.83 2.68
CA ALA A 149 -8.52 -5.01 2.26
C ALA A 149 -7.17 -5.63 2.66
N LEU A 150 -7.11 -6.26 3.83
CA LEU A 150 -5.92 -7.02 4.26
C LEU A 150 -5.67 -8.25 3.39
N ALA A 151 -6.70 -9.01 3.06
CA ALA A 151 -6.58 -10.18 2.18
C ALA A 151 -6.16 -9.80 0.74
N LYS A 152 -6.44 -8.56 0.32
CA LYS A 152 -6.14 -8.03 -1.02
C LYS A 152 -4.65 -7.71 -1.21
N ILE A 153 -3.88 -7.43 -0.13
CA ILE A 153 -2.47 -7.03 -0.18
C ILE A 153 -1.52 -8.21 0.01
#